data_635a4fe8a4629a9bf07640056fd99ac7
#
_entry.id   635a4fe8a4629a9bf07640056fd99ac7
#
_cell.length_a   1.000
_cell.length_b   1.000
_cell.length_c   1.000
_cell.angle_alpha   90.00
_cell.angle_beta   90.00
_cell.angle_gamma   90.00
#
_symmetry.space_group_name_H-M   'P 1'
#
loop_
_entity.id
_entity.type
_entity.pdbx_description
1 polymer ?
#
loop_
_entity_poly.entity_id
_entity_poly.type
_entity_poly.pdbx_seq_one_letter_code
_entity_poly.pdbx_strand_id
1 'polypeptide(L)'
;MNSSVSFQAIFQVVIEHGLIDPTAVQVFAIEQVLQTVPVAPASRVLPWVEQQGLGSYQPPRVPFPLATHTTAFIWGSVAAFNGAALATLLGERYPLYHPLTIISLPTKTIHTCLLSELASAPLPDGVMVGVIVPALSLPHDQRGFDRLRWVITRLLGPDGCPWDVRQTHQSLRQHLLEEVYEALEALDTGNMTAL
;
A
#
# COMPACT_ATOMS: atom_id res chain seq x y z
N MET A 1 4.77 14.29 37.13
CA MET A 1 5.96 13.69 36.48
C MET A 1 5.53 13.26 35.09
N ASN A 2 5.79 14.09 34.07
CA ASN A 2 5.50 13.76 32.67
C ASN A 2 6.58 12.78 32.19
N SER A 3 6.30 11.48 32.22
CA SER A 3 7.11 10.51 31.48
C SER A 3 6.77 10.74 29.99
N SER A 4 7.57 11.51 29.30
CA SER A 4 7.50 11.61 27.85
C SER A 4 7.86 10.22 27.28
N VAL A 5 6.85 9.42 26.99
CA VAL A 5 7.03 8.18 26.27
C VAL A 5 7.53 8.58 24.87
N SER A 6 8.75 8.16 24.55
CA SER A 6 9.44 8.58 23.33
C SER A 6 9.40 7.45 22.27
N PHE A 7 9.69 7.80 21.02
CA PHE A 7 9.95 6.83 19.97
C PHE A 7 10.92 5.71 20.41
N GLN A 8 12.00 6.09 21.10
CA GLN A 8 12.98 5.12 21.59
C GLN A 8 12.36 4.07 22.50
N ALA A 9 11.43 4.47 23.40
CA ALA A 9 10.78 3.55 24.31
C ALA A 9 9.90 2.53 23.57
N ILE A 10 9.09 2.96 22.61
CA ILE A 10 8.24 2.04 21.86
C ILE A 10 9.06 1.16 20.90
N PHE A 11 10.09 1.72 20.27
CA PHE A 11 10.96 0.99 19.36
C PHE A 11 11.76 -0.08 20.09
N GLN A 12 12.27 0.23 21.30
CA GLN A 12 12.96 -0.73 22.15
C GLN A 12 12.07 -1.92 22.52
N VAL A 13 10.82 -1.67 22.90
CA VAL A 13 9.87 -2.74 23.24
C VAL A 13 9.59 -3.63 22.02
N VAL A 14 9.45 -3.06 20.83
CA VAL A 14 9.22 -3.81 19.59
C VAL A 14 10.40 -4.74 19.27
N ILE A 15 11.62 -4.27 19.47
CA ILE A 15 12.84 -5.09 19.30
C ILE A 15 12.94 -6.18 20.36
N GLU A 16 12.74 -5.86 21.64
CA GLU A 16 12.82 -6.80 22.76
C GLU A 16 11.84 -7.97 22.59
N HIS A 17 10.69 -7.73 21.97
CA HIS A 17 9.71 -8.78 21.68
C HIS A 17 9.96 -9.49 20.34
N GLY A 18 11.03 -9.15 19.61
CA GLY A 18 11.37 -9.79 18.33
C GLY A 18 10.35 -9.54 17.23
N LEU A 19 9.60 -8.44 17.32
CA LEU A 19 8.51 -8.14 16.37
C LEU A 19 9.01 -7.56 15.05
N ILE A 20 10.21 -6.99 15.03
CA ILE A 20 10.87 -6.47 13.83
C ILE A 20 12.37 -6.81 13.85
N ASP A 21 12.95 -6.86 12.65
CA ASP A 21 14.39 -6.79 12.46
C ASP A 21 14.81 -5.32 12.33
N PRO A 22 15.58 -4.77 13.28
CA PRO A 22 15.97 -3.36 13.24
C PRO A 22 16.87 -3.00 12.06
N THR A 23 17.47 -3.99 11.39
CA THR A 23 18.32 -3.79 10.21
C THR A 23 17.53 -3.80 8.90
N ALA A 24 16.27 -4.25 8.93
CA ALA A 24 15.43 -4.47 7.75
C ALA A 24 14.00 -3.90 7.95
N VAL A 25 13.88 -2.74 8.57
CA VAL A 25 12.60 -2.08 8.85
C VAL A 25 12.61 -0.63 8.37
N GLN A 26 11.51 -0.19 7.77
CA GLN A 26 11.24 1.22 7.50
C GLN A 26 10.41 1.81 8.65
N VAL A 27 10.72 3.02 9.08
CA VAL A 27 10.11 3.65 10.25
C VAL A 27 9.46 4.97 9.87
N PHE A 28 8.20 5.15 10.26
CA PHE A 28 7.43 6.36 9.96
C PHE A 28 6.68 6.86 11.19
N ALA A 29 6.56 8.18 11.32
CA ALA A 29 5.57 8.75 12.20
C ALA A 29 4.17 8.62 11.58
N ILE A 30 3.15 8.35 12.41
CA ILE A 30 1.79 8.12 11.94
C ILE A 30 1.23 9.34 11.22
N GLU A 31 1.58 10.53 11.67
CA GLU A 31 1.19 11.79 11.05
C GLU A 31 1.74 11.91 9.63
N GLN A 32 2.97 11.46 9.39
CA GLN A 32 3.58 11.46 8.05
C GLN A 32 2.87 10.51 7.10
N VAL A 33 2.49 9.33 7.60
CA VAL A 33 1.78 8.32 6.81
C VAL A 33 0.36 8.77 6.47
N LEU A 34 -0.33 9.42 7.41
CA LEU A 34 -1.70 9.88 7.24
C LEU A 34 -1.80 11.28 6.59
N GLN A 35 -0.69 12.01 6.47
CA GLN A 35 -0.69 13.25 5.72
C GLN A 35 -1.10 12.95 4.28
N THR A 36 -2.32 13.37 3.94
CA THR A 36 -2.69 13.53 2.54
C THR A 36 -1.81 14.64 1.99
N VAL A 37 -0.85 14.33 1.14
CA VAL A 37 -0.26 15.36 0.29
C VAL A 37 -1.46 16.02 -0.40
N PRO A 38 -1.67 17.34 -0.25
CA PRO A 38 -2.72 18.00 -0.99
C PRO A 38 -2.48 17.69 -2.45
N VAL A 39 -3.37 16.94 -3.07
CA VAL A 39 -3.36 16.83 -4.52
C VAL A 39 -3.39 18.26 -5.01
N ALA A 40 -2.43 18.62 -5.85
CA ALA A 40 -2.42 19.94 -6.46
C ALA A 40 -3.83 20.25 -6.94
N PRO A 41 -4.35 21.45 -6.63
CA PRO A 41 -5.75 21.77 -6.84
C PRO A 41 -6.20 21.30 -8.22
N ALA A 42 -7.43 20.85 -8.31
CA ALA A 42 -8.06 20.24 -9.51
C ALA A 42 -7.90 21.06 -10.81
N SER A 43 -7.32 22.24 -10.76
CA SER A 43 -6.92 23.08 -11.89
C SER A 43 -5.90 22.44 -12.85
N ARG A 44 -5.45 21.20 -12.56
CA ARG A 44 -4.65 20.39 -13.49
C ARG A 44 -5.36 19.13 -14.00
N VAL A 45 -6.65 19.02 -13.82
CA VAL A 45 -7.41 18.08 -14.65
C VAL A 45 -7.20 18.55 -16.08
N LEU A 46 -6.58 17.69 -16.89
CA LEU A 46 -6.34 18.04 -18.29
C LEU A 46 -7.69 18.38 -18.91
N PRO A 47 -7.83 19.50 -19.63
CA PRO A 47 -9.12 19.96 -20.13
C PRO A 47 -9.91 18.91 -20.92
N TRP A 48 -9.23 17.94 -21.51
CA TRP A 48 -9.84 16.83 -22.23
C TRP A 48 -10.55 15.82 -21.31
N VAL A 49 -10.10 15.65 -20.05
CA VAL A 49 -10.76 14.78 -19.05
C VAL A 49 -12.10 15.37 -18.63
N GLU A 50 -12.17 16.69 -18.43
CA GLU A 50 -13.42 17.40 -18.14
C GLU A 50 -14.39 17.34 -19.33
N GLN A 51 -13.88 17.47 -20.56
CA GLN A 51 -14.70 17.42 -21.79
C GLN A 51 -15.31 16.05 -22.05
N GLN A 52 -14.69 14.97 -21.58
CA GLN A 52 -15.18 13.60 -21.76
C GLN A 52 -16.19 13.17 -20.67
N GLY A 53 -16.51 14.03 -19.72
CA GLY A 53 -17.45 13.68 -18.64
C GLY A 53 -16.97 12.52 -17.76
N LEU A 54 -15.68 12.22 -17.78
CA LEU A 54 -15.03 11.17 -16.99
C LEU A 54 -14.97 11.60 -15.52
N GLY A 55 -16.11 11.87 -14.90
CA GLY A 55 -16.30 12.09 -13.48
C GLY A 55 -15.11 12.71 -12.69
N SER A 56 -15.24 12.94 -11.44
CA SER A 56 -14.15 13.41 -10.58
C SER A 56 -13.08 12.32 -10.45
N TYR A 57 -12.16 12.23 -11.42
CA TYR A 57 -10.95 11.42 -11.24
C TYR A 57 -10.19 11.95 -10.02
N GLN A 58 -10.19 11.20 -8.97
CA GLN A 58 -9.27 11.43 -7.86
C GLN A 58 -7.99 10.68 -8.17
N PRO A 59 -6.90 11.37 -8.50
CA PRO A 59 -5.63 10.70 -8.71
C PRO A 59 -5.30 9.87 -7.47
N PRO A 60 -4.73 8.67 -7.63
CA PRO A 60 -4.28 7.88 -6.50
C PRO A 60 -3.31 8.72 -5.67
N ARG A 61 -3.30 8.52 -4.36
CA ARG A 61 -2.29 9.14 -3.48
C ARG A 61 -0.91 8.66 -3.95
N VAL A 62 -0.17 9.56 -4.55
CA VAL A 62 1.16 9.21 -5.07
C VAL A 62 2.19 10.11 -4.39
N PRO A 63 3.26 9.51 -3.89
CA PRO A 63 3.54 8.08 -3.83
C PRO A 63 2.90 7.42 -2.61
N PHE A 64 2.54 6.14 -2.70
CA PHE A 64 2.22 5.32 -1.53
C PHE A 64 3.43 5.33 -0.59
N PRO A 65 3.27 5.69 0.69
CA PRO A 65 4.40 6.07 1.54
C PRO A 65 5.31 4.89 1.93
N LEU A 66 4.82 3.64 1.84
CA LEU A 66 5.54 2.48 2.31
C LEU A 66 6.12 1.66 1.14
N ALA A 67 7.35 1.16 1.31
CA ALA A 67 7.89 0.11 0.46
C ALA A 67 7.28 -1.25 0.90
N THR A 68 6.38 -1.82 0.10
CA THR A 68 5.60 -3.00 0.47
C THR A 68 6.43 -4.25 0.73
N HIS A 69 7.63 -4.34 0.14
CA HIS A 69 8.56 -5.47 0.30
C HIS A 69 9.44 -5.39 1.56
N THR A 70 9.24 -4.38 2.40
CA THR A 70 9.99 -4.17 3.66
C THR A 70 8.99 -3.98 4.79
N THR A 71 9.21 -4.63 5.94
CA THR A 71 8.40 -4.42 7.13
C THR A 71 8.38 -2.95 7.50
N ALA A 72 7.20 -2.40 7.77
CA ALA A 72 7.04 -1.02 8.23
C ALA A 72 6.68 -0.98 9.72
N PHE A 73 7.29 -0.05 10.44
CA PHE A 73 6.92 0.32 11.79
C PHE A 73 6.39 1.76 11.79
N ILE A 74 5.09 1.90 12.00
CA ILE A 74 4.39 3.19 12.04
C ILE A 74 4.09 3.51 13.50
N TRP A 75 4.58 4.63 13.99
CA TRP A 75 4.46 5.00 15.41
C TRP A 75 3.91 6.41 15.59
N GLY A 76 3.29 6.67 16.74
CA GLY A 76 2.77 8.00 17.06
C GLY A 76 2.06 8.03 18.41
N SER A 77 1.44 9.16 18.70
CA SER A 77 0.56 9.27 19.86
C SER A 77 -0.76 8.54 19.60
N VAL A 78 -1.38 8.00 20.65
CA VAL A 78 -2.73 7.42 20.54
C VAL A 78 -3.74 8.46 20.04
N ALA A 79 -3.56 9.74 20.37
CA ALA A 79 -4.42 10.82 19.88
C ALA A 79 -4.34 11.04 18.35
N ALA A 80 -3.19 10.72 17.74
CA ALA A 80 -3.01 10.80 16.29
C ALA A 80 -3.42 9.50 15.57
N PHE A 81 -3.66 8.43 16.31
CA PHE A 81 -4.05 7.15 15.74
C PHE A 81 -5.47 7.20 15.16
N ASN A 82 -5.58 6.91 13.88
CA ASN A 82 -6.85 6.77 13.18
C ASN A 82 -6.85 5.45 12.39
N GLY A 83 -7.40 4.41 13.00
CA GLY A 83 -7.44 3.06 12.42
C GLY A 83 -8.17 3.02 11.08
N ALA A 84 -9.26 3.76 10.92
CA ALA A 84 -10.02 3.79 9.66
C ALA A 84 -9.21 4.46 8.52
N ALA A 85 -8.55 5.59 8.81
CA ALA A 85 -7.71 6.26 7.83
C ALA A 85 -6.49 5.40 7.45
N LEU A 86 -5.87 4.75 8.44
CA LEU A 86 -4.74 3.86 8.21
C LEU A 86 -5.16 2.61 7.42
N ALA A 87 -6.33 2.02 7.73
CA ALA A 87 -6.89 0.88 6.98
C ALA A 87 -7.16 1.24 5.52
N THR A 88 -7.72 2.42 5.26
CA THR A 88 -7.97 2.92 3.90
C THR A 88 -6.65 3.07 3.14
N LEU A 89 -5.65 3.70 3.75
CA LEU A 89 -4.34 3.88 3.12
C LEU A 89 -3.65 2.54 2.81
N LEU A 90 -3.55 1.67 3.81
CA LEU A 90 -2.88 0.37 3.64
C LEU A 90 -3.62 -0.51 2.63
N GLY A 91 -4.96 -0.45 2.58
CA GLY A 91 -5.80 -1.19 1.63
C GLY A 91 -5.55 -0.82 0.16
N GLU A 92 -4.84 0.28 -0.13
CA GLU A 92 -4.41 0.60 -1.49
C GLU A 92 -3.39 -0.42 -2.04
N ARG A 93 -2.61 -1.05 -1.16
CA ARG A 93 -1.51 -1.95 -1.56
C ARG A 93 -1.55 -3.31 -0.88
N TYR A 94 -1.98 -3.39 0.37
CA TYR A 94 -2.03 -4.63 1.13
C TYR A 94 -3.41 -5.29 1.05
N PRO A 95 -3.47 -6.63 0.95
CA PRO A 95 -4.75 -7.34 0.96
C PRO A 95 -5.45 -7.22 2.32
N LEU A 96 -6.78 -7.28 2.34
CA LEU A 96 -7.57 -7.11 3.57
C LEU A 96 -7.26 -8.16 4.65
N TYR A 97 -6.77 -9.32 4.28
CA TYR A 97 -6.34 -10.39 5.20
C TYR A 97 -4.89 -10.22 5.68
N HIS A 98 -4.21 -9.13 5.34
CA HIS A 98 -2.83 -8.90 5.78
C HIS A 98 -2.77 -8.70 7.29
N PRO A 99 -1.92 -9.46 8.02
CA PRO A 99 -1.82 -9.33 9.46
C PRO A 99 -1.09 -8.05 9.85
N LEU A 100 -1.55 -7.42 10.92
CA LEU A 100 -0.95 -6.25 11.52
C LEU A 100 -0.73 -6.52 13.00
N THR A 101 0.32 -5.94 13.58
CA THR A 101 0.54 -6.00 15.03
C THR A 101 0.53 -4.58 15.58
N ILE A 102 -0.34 -4.34 16.56
CA ILE A 102 -0.47 -3.06 17.26
C ILE A 102 0.14 -3.22 18.64
N ILE A 103 0.98 -2.27 19.03
CA ILE A 103 1.58 -2.19 20.36
C ILE A 103 1.30 -0.84 20.98
N SER A 104 1.01 -0.81 22.28
CA SER A 104 0.75 0.43 23.01
C SER A 104 1.61 0.56 24.25
N LEU A 105 1.94 1.81 24.61
CA LEU A 105 2.69 2.14 25.82
C LEU A 105 1.90 3.12 26.68
N PRO A 106 2.06 3.04 28.03
CA PRO A 106 3.04 2.26 28.80
C PRO A 106 2.60 0.82 29.07
N THR A 107 1.40 0.41 28.71
CA THR A 107 0.82 -0.91 29.06
C THR A 107 1.57 -2.10 28.45
N LYS A 108 2.36 -1.88 27.40
CA LYS A 108 3.02 -2.91 26.58
C LYS A 108 2.04 -3.94 26.03
N THR A 109 0.80 -3.51 25.76
CA THR A 109 -0.21 -4.38 25.16
C THR A 109 0.13 -4.64 23.71
N ILE A 110 0.17 -5.90 23.30
CA ILE A 110 0.39 -6.34 21.93
C ILE A 110 -0.88 -7.01 21.44
N HIS A 111 -1.39 -6.53 20.32
CA HIS A 111 -2.60 -7.03 19.68
C HIS A 111 -2.34 -7.27 18.20
N THR A 112 -2.73 -8.44 17.70
CA THR A 112 -2.65 -8.76 16.27
C THR A 112 -4.06 -8.77 15.69
N CYS A 113 -4.23 -8.11 14.56
CA CYS A 113 -5.49 -8.07 13.82
C CYS A 113 -5.24 -8.15 12.32
N LEU A 114 -6.27 -8.40 11.54
CA LEU A 114 -6.22 -8.28 10.09
C LEU A 114 -6.42 -6.81 9.67
N LEU A 115 -5.92 -6.45 8.49
CA LEU A 115 -6.14 -5.12 7.94
C LEU A 115 -7.63 -4.77 7.84
N SER A 116 -8.49 -5.73 7.50
CA SER A 116 -9.94 -5.55 7.47
C SER A 116 -10.56 -5.18 8.81
N GLU A 117 -9.89 -5.52 9.91
CA GLU A 117 -10.38 -5.30 11.29
C GLU A 117 -9.83 -3.99 11.89
N LEU A 118 -8.79 -3.40 11.28
CA LEU A 118 -8.09 -2.24 11.82
C LEU A 118 -9.00 -1.02 12.04
N ALA A 119 -9.96 -0.80 11.15
CA ALA A 119 -10.90 0.31 11.25
C ALA A 119 -11.84 0.22 12.46
N SER A 120 -12.15 -1.00 12.90
CA SER A 120 -13.01 -1.31 14.05
C SER A 120 -12.25 -1.77 15.28
N ALA A 121 -10.90 -1.85 15.19
CA ALA A 121 -10.07 -2.22 16.31
C ALA A 121 -10.26 -1.23 17.47
N PRO A 122 -10.33 -1.71 18.71
CA PRO A 122 -10.42 -0.83 19.87
C PRO A 122 -9.19 0.10 19.89
N LEU A 123 -9.43 1.35 20.30
CA LEU A 123 -8.32 2.29 20.48
C LEU A 123 -7.34 1.72 21.51
N PRO A 124 -6.04 1.73 21.21
CA PRO A 124 -5.04 1.23 22.13
C PRO A 124 -5.04 2.04 23.44
N ASP A 125 -4.99 1.35 24.56
CA ASP A 125 -4.80 2.00 25.86
C ASP A 125 -3.38 2.57 25.97
N GLY A 126 -3.25 3.83 26.36
CA GLY A 126 -1.95 4.45 26.57
C GLY A 126 -1.77 5.80 25.92
N VAL A 127 -0.51 6.20 25.77
CA VAL A 127 -0.13 7.51 25.19
C VAL A 127 0.58 7.37 23.84
N MET A 128 1.19 6.21 23.59
CA MET A 128 1.90 5.90 22.34
C MET A 128 1.40 4.60 21.74
N VAL A 129 1.33 4.59 20.45
CA VAL A 129 0.97 3.41 19.65
C VAL A 129 2.02 3.17 18.57
N GLY A 130 2.28 1.90 18.30
CA GLY A 130 3.06 1.43 17.15
C GLY A 130 2.25 0.41 16.37
N VAL A 131 2.29 0.50 15.06
CA VAL A 131 1.69 -0.48 14.14
C VAL A 131 2.79 -1.09 13.30
N ILE A 132 2.92 -2.39 13.37
CA ILE A 132 3.84 -3.16 12.55
C ILE A 132 3.06 -3.71 11.37
N VAL A 133 3.52 -3.37 10.18
CA VAL A 133 2.99 -3.85 8.90
C VAL A 133 4.06 -4.76 8.30
N PRO A 134 3.90 -6.09 8.38
CA PRO A 134 4.87 -7.02 7.80
C PRO A 134 5.08 -6.79 6.31
N ALA A 135 6.26 -7.16 5.82
CA ALA A 135 6.56 -7.12 4.41
C ALA A 135 5.56 -7.96 3.60
N LEU A 136 5.11 -7.42 2.47
CA LEU A 136 4.29 -8.15 1.53
C LEU A 136 5.19 -8.91 0.56
N SER A 137 4.97 -10.22 0.42
CA SER A 137 5.71 -10.99 -0.57
C SER A 137 5.31 -10.59 -1.99
N LEU A 138 6.24 -10.63 -2.93
CA LEU A 138 6.00 -10.25 -4.33
C LEU A 138 4.76 -10.92 -4.96
N PRO A 139 4.48 -12.22 -4.74
CA PRO A 139 3.26 -12.83 -5.23
C PRO A 139 1.95 -12.20 -4.72
N HIS A 140 1.98 -11.54 -3.58
CA HIS A 140 0.82 -10.92 -2.95
C HIS A 140 0.73 -9.40 -3.17
N ASP A 141 1.79 -8.74 -3.65
CA ASP A 141 1.75 -7.32 -4.03
C ASP A 141 1.09 -7.13 -5.40
N GLN A 142 -0.24 -7.25 -5.45
CA GLN A 142 -1.01 -7.23 -6.71
C GLN A 142 -1.02 -5.86 -7.42
N ARG A 143 -0.59 -4.79 -6.76
CA ARG A 143 -0.63 -3.42 -7.29
C ARG A 143 0.76 -2.79 -7.41
N GLY A 144 1.82 -3.53 -7.09
CA GLY A 144 3.19 -3.06 -7.16
C GLY A 144 3.83 -3.25 -8.53
N PHE A 145 4.62 -2.27 -8.97
CA PHE A 145 5.39 -2.39 -10.20
C PHE A 145 6.40 -3.54 -10.14
N ASP A 146 6.97 -3.80 -8.95
CA ASP A 146 7.87 -4.93 -8.72
C ASP A 146 7.17 -6.28 -8.91
N ARG A 147 5.88 -6.35 -8.59
CA ARG A 147 5.06 -7.54 -8.88
C ARG A 147 4.92 -7.77 -10.37
N LEU A 148 4.61 -6.73 -11.16
CA LEU A 148 4.54 -6.85 -12.62
C LEU A 148 5.85 -7.36 -13.19
N ARG A 149 6.97 -6.75 -12.78
CA ARG A 149 8.31 -7.17 -13.18
C ARG A 149 8.58 -8.62 -12.79
N TRP A 150 8.21 -9.02 -11.57
CA TRP A 150 8.36 -10.40 -11.09
C TRP A 150 7.55 -11.38 -11.95
N VAL A 151 6.28 -11.06 -12.27
CA VAL A 151 5.43 -11.90 -13.13
C VAL A 151 6.07 -12.10 -14.50
N ILE A 152 6.50 -11.02 -15.15
CA ILE A 152 7.16 -11.10 -16.46
C ILE A 152 8.43 -11.97 -16.38
N THR A 153 9.27 -11.75 -15.36
CA THR A 153 10.48 -12.55 -15.16
C THR A 153 10.16 -14.03 -14.95
N ARG A 154 9.08 -14.32 -14.21
CA ARG A 154 8.64 -15.70 -13.96
C ARG A 154 8.11 -16.36 -15.23
N LEU A 155 7.33 -15.65 -16.04
CA LEU A 155 6.79 -16.15 -17.30
C LEU A 155 7.89 -16.46 -18.33
N LEU A 156 8.95 -15.66 -18.34
CA LEU A 156 10.09 -15.84 -19.26
C LEU A 156 11.18 -16.76 -18.70
N GLY A 157 11.06 -17.24 -17.46
CA GLY A 157 12.04 -18.11 -16.81
C GLY A 157 12.04 -19.56 -17.32
N PRO A 158 12.96 -20.41 -16.82
CA PRO A 158 13.13 -21.79 -17.30
C PRO A 158 11.86 -22.64 -17.20
N ASP A 159 11.06 -22.45 -16.14
CA ASP A 159 9.77 -23.14 -15.93
C ASP A 159 8.59 -22.22 -16.22
N GLY A 160 8.81 -21.22 -17.05
CA GLY A 160 7.81 -20.19 -17.38
C GLY A 160 6.78 -20.67 -18.41
N CYS A 161 6.04 -19.72 -18.95
CA CYS A 161 5.01 -20.00 -19.94
C CYS A 161 5.64 -20.31 -21.31
N PRO A 162 5.44 -21.51 -21.89
CA PRO A 162 6.01 -21.84 -23.20
C PRO A 162 5.51 -20.94 -24.34
N TRP A 163 4.37 -20.28 -24.15
CA TRP A 163 3.84 -19.33 -25.14
C TRP A 163 4.62 -18.01 -25.06
N ASP A 164 4.82 -17.45 -23.85
CA ASP A 164 5.54 -16.17 -23.66
C ASP A 164 7.00 -16.26 -24.12
N VAL A 165 7.69 -17.36 -23.79
CA VAL A 165 9.10 -17.59 -24.17
C VAL A 165 9.31 -17.59 -25.69
N ARG A 166 8.30 -18.00 -26.46
CA ARG A 166 8.38 -18.06 -27.93
C ARG A 166 8.04 -16.74 -28.61
N GLN A 167 7.54 -15.75 -27.87
CA GLN A 167 7.14 -14.48 -28.48
C GLN A 167 8.34 -13.67 -28.95
N THR A 168 8.15 -12.99 -30.04
CA THR A 168 9.05 -12.01 -30.63
C THR A 168 8.33 -10.66 -30.70
N HIS A 169 9.04 -9.57 -30.92
CA HIS A 169 8.42 -8.27 -31.16
C HIS A 169 7.48 -8.30 -32.37
N GLN A 170 7.75 -9.15 -33.35
CA GLN A 170 6.89 -9.30 -34.55
C GLN A 170 5.62 -10.07 -34.23
N SER A 171 5.71 -11.17 -33.45
CA SER A 171 4.52 -11.95 -33.11
C SER A 171 3.60 -11.17 -32.15
N LEU A 172 4.14 -10.32 -31.27
CA LEU A 172 3.38 -9.49 -30.36
C LEU A 172 2.70 -8.29 -31.04
N ARG A 173 3.09 -7.95 -32.27
CA ARG A 173 2.52 -6.78 -32.98
C ARG A 173 1.00 -6.87 -33.17
N GLN A 174 0.49 -8.04 -33.48
CA GLN A 174 -0.95 -8.27 -33.64
C GLN A 174 -1.67 -8.06 -32.31
N HIS A 175 -1.20 -8.69 -31.25
CA HIS A 175 -1.79 -8.55 -29.92
C HIS A 175 -1.80 -7.12 -29.43
N LEU A 176 -0.71 -6.37 -29.65
CA LEU A 176 -0.67 -4.95 -29.29
C LEU A 176 -1.76 -4.14 -30.01
N LEU A 177 -2.03 -4.45 -31.29
CA LEU A 177 -3.11 -3.77 -32.03
C LEU A 177 -4.48 -4.12 -31.48
N GLU A 178 -4.72 -5.39 -31.12
CA GLU A 178 -5.97 -5.85 -30.51
C GLU A 178 -6.22 -5.11 -29.18
N GLU A 179 -5.25 -5.10 -28.26
CA GLU A 179 -5.35 -4.41 -26.98
C GLU A 179 -5.58 -2.88 -27.12
N VAL A 180 -4.94 -2.25 -28.11
CA VAL A 180 -5.17 -0.82 -28.39
C VAL A 180 -6.62 -0.57 -28.84
N TYR A 181 -7.19 -1.43 -29.70
CA TYR A 181 -8.57 -1.26 -30.12
C TYR A 181 -9.57 -1.52 -28.99
N GLU A 182 -9.32 -2.51 -28.14
CA GLU A 182 -10.13 -2.78 -26.94
C GLU A 182 -10.10 -1.59 -25.98
N ALA A 183 -8.93 -1.02 -25.73
CA ALA A 183 -8.80 0.17 -24.90
C ALA A 183 -9.54 1.38 -25.49
N LEU A 184 -9.47 1.60 -26.82
CA LEU A 184 -10.20 2.67 -27.49
C LEU A 184 -11.71 2.46 -27.40
N GLU A 185 -12.20 1.23 -27.61
CA GLU A 185 -13.62 0.91 -27.46
C GLU A 185 -14.12 1.17 -26.03
N ALA A 186 -13.32 0.79 -25.02
CA ALA A 186 -13.64 1.05 -23.62
C ALA A 186 -13.73 2.56 -23.33
N LEU A 187 -12.83 3.36 -23.89
CA LEU A 187 -12.84 4.83 -23.76
C LEU A 187 -14.05 5.44 -24.50
N ASP A 188 -14.31 5.03 -25.73
CA ASP A 188 -15.41 5.56 -26.57
C ASP A 188 -16.79 5.25 -25.98
N THR A 189 -16.92 4.09 -25.32
CA THR A 189 -18.16 3.65 -24.64
C THR A 189 -18.27 4.11 -23.20
N GLY A 190 -17.22 4.71 -22.63
CA GLY A 190 -17.16 5.09 -21.22
C GLY A 190 -17.13 3.88 -20.26
N ASN A 191 -16.74 2.70 -20.74
CA ASN A 191 -16.67 1.48 -19.94
C ASN A 191 -15.36 1.40 -19.16
N MET A 192 -15.28 2.14 -18.04
CA MET A 192 -14.10 2.20 -17.17
C MET A 192 -13.74 0.86 -16.49
N THR A 193 -14.64 -0.13 -16.51
CA THR A 193 -14.36 -1.46 -15.98
C THR A 193 -13.60 -2.34 -16.96
N ALA A 194 -13.83 -2.12 -18.27
CA ALA A 194 -13.12 -2.82 -19.33
C ALA A 194 -11.73 -2.21 -19.61
N LEU A 195 -11.52 -0.92 -19.32
CA LEU A 195 -10.25 -0.21 -19.43
C LEU A 195 -9.25 -0.64 -18.35
#